data_8a923302e3c37ac172fd7b2f2ee855bd
#
_entry.id   8a923302e3c37ac172fd7b2f2ee855bd
#
_cell.length_a   1.000
_cell.length_b   1.000
_cell.length_c   1.000
_cell.angle_alpha   90.00
_cell.angle_beta   90.00
_cell.angle_gamma   90.00
#
_symmetry.space_group_name_H-M   'P 1'
#
loop_
_entity.id
_entity.type
_entity.pdbx_description
1 polymer ?
#
loop_
_entity_poly.entity_id
_entity_poly.type
_entity_poly.pdbx_seq_one_letter_code
_entity_poly.pdbx_strand_id
1 'polypeptide(L)'
;MVLALLLLPATLSYAKPYELRMLNHWDNLDGTIERGYAGRSIFWPKLQRDKIEEYARYNEQLGINAIVPNNVNASPKMMTDEILQQTKELADMLRPHGIKVYLAINFGSPKALGFCETADPLEPAVAQWWVERCKRIYQLIPDFGGFLVKANSEGQPGPLDYQRTHADGANMLARALKPYGGQVIWRAFVYSPSDPDRAKQAYLEFQPLDGQFDDNVIIQIKNGPIDFQPREPFSPLFAAMPNTKMLAELQITQEYLGHSMHTAFLAPMWTEFLADVNKVAKCKLVGLAGVSNVGDGSQAGNAPTVLNAPGVQSPLFTLCGNHVAEANWYAFGRLCKNPGLKAEAIAKDWANIFFNEQQQMMDSQQRRGNTQKPENSLTTLLPRKDAVKVLTSMLMRSREAVVDYMMPLGLHHLFAWGHHYGPEPYCAQPGARADWMPTYYHRADAEGLGFNRSSHGGTDATHQYPAKYAAMLDDMKTCSYQYLLWFHHVGWGEQIRHKVGGRAYEESLWLALCRHYQHGVDEVAEMQKEWQKLEGNIQPAIFNDMTKRLECQYRDAEWWRNGCLLYFQTFSKLDLPQFVPSISHSLDFYKSVNLGLTNYECPTIQLLDEKR
;
A
#
# COMPACT_ATOMS: atom_id res chain seq x y z
N MET A 1 -54.05 20.45 -21.75
CA MET A 1 -53.63 19.12 -21.27
C MET A 1 -52.13 19.06 -21.45
N VAL A 2 -51.36 19.44 -20.44
CA VAL A 2 -49.88 19.50 -20.46
C VAL A 2 -49.39 18.22 -19.81
N LEU A 3 -48.73 17.36 -20.57
CA LEU A 3 -48.10 16.13 -20.09
C LEU A 3 -46.82 16.50 -19.32
N ALA A 4 -46.86 16.40 -18.00
CA ALA A 4 -45.66 16.49 -17.18
C ALA A 4 -44.91 15.17 -17.29
N LEU A 5 -43.77 15.17 -17.99
CA LEU A 5 -42.79 14.09 -17.93
C LEU A 5 -42.15 14.09 -16.54
N LEU A 6 -42.55 13.15 -15.71
CA LEU A 6 -41.85 12.80 -14.49
C LEU A 6 -40.51 12.15 -14.87
N LEU A 7 -39.43 12.91 -14.79
CA LEU A 7 -38.08 12.40 -14.76
C LEU A 7 -37.89 11.63 -13.44
N LEU A 8 -38.02 10.31 -13.51
CA LEU A 8 -37.58 9.42 -12.44
C LEU A 8 -36.07 9.64 -12.26
N PRO A 9 -35.59 9.92 -11.03
CA PRO A 9 -34.16 9.96 -10.80
C PRO A 9 -33.59 8.58 -11.12
N ALA A 10 -32.56 8.55 -11.99
CA ALA A 10 -31.78 7.35 -12.22
C ALA A 10 -31.34 6.82 -10.84
N THR A 11 -31.84 5.66 -10.48
CA THR A 11 -31.42 4.93 -9.27
C THR A 11 -29.94 4.66 -9.43
N LEU A 12 -29.09 5.43 -8.75
CA LEU A 12 -27.69 5.09 -8.51
C LEU A 12 -27.69 3.70 -7.86
N SER A 13 -27.35 2.68 -8.65
CA SER A 13 -27.12 1.33 -8.13
C SER A 13 -25.93 1.43 -7.18
N TYR A 14 -26.19 1.54 -5.88
CA TYR A 14 -25.17 1.42 -4.87
C TYR A 14 -24.64 0.00 -4.90
N ALA A 15 -23.38 -0.19 -5.25
CA ALA A 15 -22.74 -1.48 -5.10
C ALA A 15 -22.82 -1.90 -3.63
N LYS A 16 -23.09 -3.20 -3.39
CA LYS A 16 -23.18 -3.70 -2.01
C LYS A 16 -21.83 -3.57 -1.31
N PRO A 17 -21.82 -3.22 -0.01
CA PRO A 17 -20.62 -3.29 0.81
C PRO A 17 -19.99 -4.68 0.73
N TYR A 18 -18.67 -4.76 0.76
CA TYR A 18 -18.00 -6.05 0.92
C TYR A 18 -18.35 -6.72 2.25
N GLU A 19 -18.39 -8.06 2.25
CA GLU A 19 -18.65 -8.87 3.45
C GLU A 19 -17.54 -8.66 4.49
N LEU A 20 -16.27 -8.71 4.04
CA LEU A 20 -15.08 -8.54 4.87
C LEU A 20 -14.36 -7.22 4.52
N ARG A 21 -14.22 -6.36 5.52
CA ARG A 21 -13.58 -5.05 5.44
C ARG A 21 -12.54 -4.99 6.53
N MET A 22 -11.34 -5.49 6.19
CA MET A 22 -10.31 -5.86 7.15
C MET A 22 -9.14 -4.87 7.13
N LEU A 23 -8.53 -4.62 8.28
CA LEU A 23 -7.23 -4.00 8.40
C LEU A 23 -6.20 -5.02 8.88
N ASN A 24 -5.07 -5.09 8.19
CA ASN A 24 -3.95 -5.95 8.56
C ASN A 24 -2.80 -5.08 9.08
N HIS A 25 -2.52 -5.18 10.37
CA HIS A 25 -1.39 -4.48 11.01
C HIS A 25 -0.13 -5.34 10.95
N TRP A 26 1.02 -4.68 10.87
CA TRP A 26 2.32 -5.37 10.90
C TRP A 26 3.06 -5.11 12.20
N ASP A 27 2.31 -5.18 13.28
CA ASP A 27 2.77 -4.88 14.64
C ASP A 27 3.41 -6.13 15.27
N ASN A 28 4.58 -5.96 15.86
CA ASN A 28 5.30 -7.03 16.56
C ASN A 28 4.99 -7.01 18.06
N LEU A 29 5.16 -8.16 18.73
CA LEU A 29 4.89 -8.31 20.16
C LEU A 29 5.79 -7.45 21.07
N ASP A 30 6.94 -6.98 20.56
CA ASP A 30 7.84 -6.05 21.25
C ASP A 30 7.43 -4.57 21.10
N GLY A 31 6.34 -4.31 20.36
CA GLY A 31 5.80 -2.97 20.09
C GLY A 31 6.44 -2.26 18.91
N THR A 32 7.36 -2.89 18.19
CA THR A 32 7.82 -2.38 16.91
C THR A 32 6.76 -2.62 15.82
N ILE A 33 6.78 -1.80 14.78
CA ILE A 33 5.87 -1.94 13.65
C ILE A 33 6.71 -2.07 12.38
N GLU A 34 6.59 -3.18 11.69
CA GLU A 34 7.24 -3.33 10.39
C GLU A 34 6.59 -2.39 9.38
N ARG A 35 7.41 -1.55 8.71
CA ARG A 35 6.93 -0.49 7.81
C ARG A 35 5.96 0.51 8.46
N GLY A 36 6.10 0.73 9.77
CA GLY A 36 5.33 1.72 10.53
C GLY A 36 6.08 3.04 10.66
N TYR A 37 5.43 4.16 10.37
CA TYR A 37 6.05 5.49 10.34
C TYR A 37 5.35 6.50 11.27
N ALA A 38 4.46 6.01 12.14
CA ALA A 38 3.69 6.83 13.08
C ALA A 38 4.03 6.55 14.57
N GLY A 39 5.09 5.81 14.84
CA GLY A 39 5.52 5.47 16.19
C GLY A 39 5.42 3.97 16.50
N ARG A 40 5.18 3.64 17.78
CA ARG A 40 5.11 2.27 18.26
C ARG A 40 3.66 1.75 18.26
N SER A 41 3.52 0.43 18.29
CA SER A 41 2.23 -0.24 18.33
C SER A 41 1.35 0.23 19.49
N ILE A 42 0.06 0.46 19.19
CA ILE A 42 -0.94 0.70 20.22
C ILE A 42 -1.49 -0.60 20.81
N PHE A 43 -1.21 -1.75 20.18
CA PHE A 43 -1.70 -3.07 20.56
C PHE A 43 -0.69 -3.85 21.39
N TRP A 44 0.63 -3.68 21.16
CA TRP A 44 1.70 -4.46 21.74
C TRP A 44 2.85 -3.59 22.29
N PRO A 45 3.60 -4.03 23.29
CA PRO A 45 3.36 -5.21 24.15
C PRO A 45 2.21 -5.00 25.14
N LYS A 46 1.70 -3.76 25.25
CA LYS A 46 0.62 -3.38 26.16
C LYS A 46 -0.42 -2.54 25.42
N LEU A 47 -1.69 -2.84 25.65
CA LEU A 47 -2.81 -2.11 25.05
C LEU A 47 -2.83 -0.64 25.50
N GLN A 48 -2.76 0.29 24.57
CA GLN A 48 -2.94 1.72 24.80
C GLN A 48 -4.43 2.05 24.68
N ARG A 49 -5.20 1.84 25.76
CA ARG A 49 -6.66 1.79 25.76
C ARG A 49 -7.32 3.02 25.14
N ASP A 50 -6.88 4.24 25.48
CA ASP A 50 -7.48 5.46 24.97
C ASP A 50 -7.31 5.59 23.45
N LYS A 51 -6.12 5.20 22.93
CA LYS A 51 -5.84 5.21 21.48
C LYS A 51 -6.58 4.10 20.73
N ILE A 52 -6.73 2.94 21.35
CA ILE A 52 -7.52 1.84 20.77
C ILE A 52 -8.99 2.23 20.68
N GLU A 53 -9.53 2.93 21.69
CA GLU A 53 -10.91 3.41 21.67
C GLU A 53 -11.13 4.46 20.55
N GLU A 54 -10.19 5.38 20.38
CA GLU A 54 -10.22 6.37 19.30
C GLU A 54 -10.11 5.70 17.92
N TYR A 55 -9.19 4.75 17.77
CA TYR A 55 -9.03 3.91 16.59
C TYR A 55 -10.32 3.15 16.26
N ALA A 56 -10.95 2.54 17.26
CA ALA A 56 -12.17 1.75 17.07
C ALA A 56 -13.33 2.62 16.57
N ARG A 57 -13.55 3.78 17.19
CA ARG A 57 -14.59 4.73 16.77
C ARG A 57 -14.39 5.25 15.35
N TYR A 58 -13.15 5.56 14.97
CA TYR A 58 -12.85 6.01 13.62
C TYR A 58 -13.13 4.92 12.60
N ASN A 59 -12.68 3.69 12.86
CA ASN A 59 -12.88 2.56 11.95
C ASN A 59 -14.35 2.09 11.87
N GLU A 60 -15.12 2.20 12.95
CA GLU A 60 -16.58 2.01 12.93
C GLU A 60 -17.24 2.95 11.93
N GLN A 61 -16.90 4.25 11.96
CA GLN A 61 -17.42 5.25 11.02
C GLN A 61 -17.07 4.91 9.58
N LEU A 62 -15.87 4.38 9.34
CA LEU A 62 -15.43 3.89 8.04
C LEU A 62 -16.07 2.55 7.66
N GLY A 63 -16.71 1.86 8.61
CA GLY A 63 -17.38 0.57 8.40
C GLY A 63 -16.42 -0.60 8.30
N ILE A 64 -15.23 -0.49 8.83
CA ILE A 64 -14.31 -1.61 9.05
C ILE A 64 -14.96 -2.58 10.04
N ASN A 65 -14.89 -3.88 9.76
CA ASN A 65 -15.51 -4.90 10.60
C ASN A 65 -14.56 -6.02 11.05
N ALA A 66 -13.28 -5.93 10.67
CA ALA A 66 -12.26 -6.90 11.06
C ALA A 66 -10.89 -6.26 11.17
N ILE A 67 -10.07 -6.74 12.12
CA ILE A 67 -8.65 -6.39 12.21
C ILE A 67 -7.79 -7.63 12.46
N VAL A 68 -6.55 -7.57 11.98
CA VAL A 68 -5.44 -8.43 12.40
C VAL A 68 -4.42 -7.52 13.09
N PRO A 69 -4.31 -7.54 14.43
CA PRO A 69 -3.51 -6.57 15.18
C PRO A 69 -2.02 -6.90 15.25
N ASN A 70 -1.56 -7.94 14.55
CA ASN A 70 -0.18 -8.38 14.59
C ASN A 70 0.39 -8.70 13.21
N ASN A 71 1.71 -8.67 13.13
CA ASN A 71 2.48 -8.89 11.91
C ASN A 71 2.18 -10.24 11.26
N VAL A 72 2.09 -10.25 9.93
CA VAL A 72 1.98 -11.48 9.11
C VAL A 72 3.20 -12.39 9.24
N ASN A 73 4.38 -11.84 9.59
CA ASN A 73 5.57 -12.59 10.04
C ASN A 73 5.40 -13.01 11.51
N ALA A 74 4.34 -13.76 11.79
CA ALA A 74 3.85 -13.99 13.11
C ALA A 74 4.81 -14.83 13.97
N SER A 75 4.98 -14.41 15.23
CA SER A 75 5.67 -15.21 16.23
C SER A 75 4.80 -16.40 16.67
N PRO A 76 5.38 -17.61 16.88
CA PRO A 76 4.66 -18.72 17.49
C PRO A 76 4.03 -18.36 18.85
N LYS A 77 4.59 -17.39 19.58
CA LYS A 77 4.08 -16.90 20.86
C LYS A 77 2.66 -16.34 20.79
N MET A 78 2.16 -15.96 19.58
CA MET A 78 0.77 -15.57 19.40
C MET A 78 -0.23 -16.61 19.89
N MET A 79 0.18 -17.89 19.96
CA MET A 79 -0.65 -18.99 20.41
C MET A 79 -0.47 -19.34 21.91
N THR A 80 0.23 -18.53 22.69
CA THR A 80 0.33 -18.72 24.15
C THR A 80 -0.90 -18.15 24.87
N ASP A 81 -1.23 -18.70 26.04
CA ASP A 81 -2.40 -18.23 26.81
C ASP A 81 -2.24 -16.78 27.29
N GLU A 82 -1.01 -16.33 27.55
CA GLU A 82 -0.71 -14.93 27.90
C GLU A 82 -1.15 -13.97 26.79
N ILE A 83 -0.71 -14.20 25.56
CA ILE A 83 -1.05 -13.36 24.41
C ILE A 83 -2.53 -13.48 24.05
N LEU A 84 -3.12 -14.67 24.15
CA LEU A 84 -4.54 -14.87 23.93
C LEU A 84 -5.40 -14.11 24.95
N GLN A 85 -4.94 -13.99 26.20
CA GLN A 85 -5.64 -13.20 27.22
C GLN A 85 -5.60 -11.68 26.89
N GLN A 86 -4.45 -11.16 26.43
CA GLN A 86 -4.36 -9.77 25.95
C GLN A 86 -5.21 -9.55 24.70
N THR A 87 -5.22 -10.53 23.77
CA THR A 87 -6.10 -10.50 22.58
C THR A 87 -7.57 -10.45 22.98
N LYS A 88 -7.97 -11.17 24.03
CA LYS A 88 -9.33 -11.11 24.59
C LYS A 88 -9.68 -9.68 25.03
N GLU A 89 -8.80 -9.03 25.78
CA GLU A 89 -9.03 -7.65 26.21
C GLU A 89 -9.21 -6.70 25.01
N LEU A 90 -8.37 -6.86 23.98
CA LEU A 90 -8.51 -6.10 22.74
C LEU A 90 -9.85 -6.37 22.04
N ALA A 91 -10.24 -7.66 21.94
CA ALA A 91 -11.51 -8.04 21.33
C ALA A 91 -12.72 -7.46 22.09
N ASP A 92 -12.65 -7.43 23.43
CA ASP A 92 -13.70 -6.83 24.26
C ASP A 92 -13.83 -5.32 24.04
N MET A 93 -12.72 -4.61 23.77
CA MET A 93 -12.73 -3.19 23.41
C MET A 93 -13.30 -2.93 22.02
N LEU A 94 -13.03 -3.81 21.05
CA LEU A 94 -13.42 -3.60 19.65
C LEU A 94 -14.84 -4.09 19.33
N ARG A 95 -15.37 -5.03 20.12
CA ARG A 95 -16.70 -5.64 19.91
C ARG A 95 -17.84 -4.63 19.91
N PRO A 96 -17.91 -3.62 20.82
CA PRO A 96 -18.96 -2.60 20.78
C PRO A 96 -19.01 -1.82 19.47
N HIS A 97 -17.89 -1.73 18.75
CA HIS A 97 -17.74 -1.06 17.46
C HIS A 97 -17.98 -1.98 16.25
N GLY A 98 -18.42 -3.22 16.49
CA GLY A 98 -18.68 -4.21 15.44
C GLY A 98 -17.43 -4.73 14.73
N ILE A 99 -16.26 -4.60 15.34
CA ILE A 99 -14.96 -5.00 14.77
C ILE A 99 -14.51 -6.32 15.40
N LYS A 100 -14.35 -7.36 14.58
CA LYS A 100 -13.84 -8.66 15.00
C LYS A 100 -12.33 -8.71 14.93
N VAL A 101 -11.74 -9.45 15.87
CA VAL A 101 -10.30 -9.73 15.87
C VAL A 101 -10.01 -11.04 15.14
N TYR A 102 -9.06 -10.99 14.24
CA TYR A 102 -8.35 -12.13 13.65
C TYR A 102 -6.90 -12.09 14.16
N LEU A 103 -6.18 -13.19 14.08
CA LEU A 103 -4.76 -13.24 14.40
C LEU A 103 -3.94 -13.75 13.23
N ALA A 104 -2.86 -13.07 12.91
CA ALA A 104 -1.81 -13.68 12.09
C ALA A 104 -1.08 -14.73 12.92
N ILE A 105 -0.87 -15.92 12.34
CA ILE A 105 -0.27 -17.07 13.02
C ILE A 105 0.95 -17.58 12.29
N ASN A 106 1.90 -18.11 13.06
CA ASN A 106 2.99 -18.90 12.51
C ASN A 106 2.50 -20.34 12.30
N PHE A 107 2.56 -20.83 11.07
CA PHE A 107 2.09 -22.18 10.72
C PHE A 107 2.79 -23.28 11.51
N GLY A 108 4.06 -23.09 11.81
CA GLY A 108 4.89 -24.01 12.61
C GLY A 108 4.68 -23.94 14.11
N SER A 109 3.69 -23.19 14.63
CA SER A 109 3.49 -22.99 16.08
C SER A 109 3.43 -24.29 16.90
N PRO A 110 2.77 -25.39 16.48
CA PRO A 110 2.75 -26.62 17.28
C PRO A 110 4.13 -27.19 17.56
N LYS A 111 5.01 -27.17 16.54
CA LYS A 111 6.41 -27.62 16.67
C LYS A 111 7.25 -26.61 17.43
N ALA A 112 7.15 -25.33 17.08
CA ALA A 112 7.98 -24.27 17.66
C ALA A 112 7.73 -24.07 19.17
N LEU A 113 6.51 -24.37 19.63
CA LEU A 113 6.14 -24.34 21.06
C LEU A 113 6.40 -25.67 21.80
N GLY A 114 6.92 -26.67 21.10
CA GLY A 114 7.30 -27.96 21.70
C GLY A 114 6.14 -28.92 22.00
N PHE A 115 4.97 -28.73 21.35
CA PHE A 115 3.81 -29.61 21.54
C PHE A 115 3.78 -30.78 20.55
N CYS A 116 4.38 -30.61 19.36
CA CYS A 116 4.48 -31.62 18.33
C CYS A 116 5.92 -31.70 17.78
N GLU A 117 6.31 -32.88 17.30
CA GLU A 117 7.63 -33.11 16.68
C GLU A 117 7.68 -32.50 15.26
N THR A 118 6.51 -32.28 14.64
CA THR A 118 6.33 -31.77 13.29
C THR A 118 5.26 -30.70 13.25
N ALA A 119 5.15 -30.00 12.10
CA ALA A 119 4.00 -29.16 11.77
C ALA A 119 3.37 -29.61 10.43
N ASP A 120 3.58 -30.88 10.00
CA ASP A 120 2.93 -31.46 8.83
C ASP A 120 1.39 -31.37 9.01
N PRO A 121 0.64 -30.71 8.10
CA PRO A 121 -0.81 -30.54 8.24
C PRO A 121 -1.60 -31.85 8.16
N LEU A 122 -1.01 -32.91 7.65
CA LEU A 122 -1.67 -34.24 7.59
C LEU A 122 -1.36 -35.12 8.80
N GLU A 123 -0.51 -34.66 9.72
CA GLU A 123 -0.23 -35.37 10.96
C GLU A 123 -1.40 -35.17 11.95
N PRO A 124 -2.06 -36.27 12.42
CA PRO A 124 -3.23 -36.15 13.30
C PRO A 124 -2.96 -35.37 14.60
N ALA A 125 -1.77 -35.50 15.18
CA ALA A 125 -1.40 -34.76 16.39
C ALA A 125 -1.35 -33.25 16.16
N VAL A 126 -0.86 -32.79 15.01
CA VAL A 126 -0.82 -31.38 14.60
C VAL A 126 -2.24 -30.84 14.41
N ALA A 127 -3.08 -31.57 13.68
CA ALA A 127 -4.48 -31.20 13.48
C ALA A 127 -5.25 -31.11 14.81
N GLN A 128 -5.06 -32.10 15.71
CA GLN A 128 -5.69 -32.10 17.03
C GLN A 128 -5.21 -30.92 17.89
N TRP A 129 -3.93 -30.57 17.85
CA TRP A 129 -3.41 -29.40 18.57
C TRP A 129 -4.11 -28.12 18.14
N TRP A 130 -4.32 -27.92 16.84
CA TRP A 130 -5.04 -26.73 16.31
C TRP A 130 -6.52 -26.75 16.73
N VAL A 131 -7.18 -27.92 16.76
CA VAL A 131 -8.56 -28.04 17.26
C VAL A 131 -8.66 -27.61 18.73
N GLU A 132 -7.77 -28.09 19.59
CA GLU A 132 -7.75 -27.69 21.02
C GLU A 132 -7.39 -26.21 21.19
N ARG A 133 -6.49 -25.69 20.37
CA ARG A 133 -6.10 -24.26 20.43
C ARG A 133 -7.28 -23.37 19.96
N CYS A 134 -7.99 -23.73 18.90
CA CYS A 134 -9.20 -23.03 18.47
C CYS A 134 -10.27 -23.07 19.56
N LYS A 135 -10.53 -24.22 20.17
CA LYS A 135 -11.46 -24.35 21.29
C LYS A 135 -11.10 -23.37 22.42
N ARG A 136 -9.82 -23.30 22.80
CA ARG A 136 -9.34 -22.36 23.82
C ARG A 136 -9.56 -20.91 23.43
N ILE A 137 -9.31 -20.54 22.17
CA ILE A 137 -9.51 -19.18 21.66
C ILE A 137 -10.99 -18.80 21.75
N TYR A 138 -11.90 -19.65 21.29
CA TYR A 138 -13.34 -19.34 21.33
C TYR A 138 -13.95 -19.36 22.72
N GLN A 139 -13.34 -20.05 23.69
CA GLN A 139 -13.67 -19.89 25.11
C GLN A 139 -13.35 -18.49 25.64
N LEU A 140 -12.28 -17.87 25.15
CA LEU A 140 -11.87 -16.52 25.53
C LEU A 140 -12.56 -15.44 24.71
N ILE A 141 -12.72 -15.65 23.41
CA ILE A 141 -13.20 -14.68 22.41
C ILE A 141 -14.28 -15.37 21.57
N PRO A 142 -15.55 -15.39 22.04
CA PRO A 142 -16.63 -16.14 21.36
C PRO A 142 -16.92 -15.69 19.91
N ASP A 143 -16.58 -14.46 19.57
CA ASP A 143 -16.76 -13.83 18.25
C ASP A 143 -15.46 -13.74 17.45
N PHE A 144 -14.41 -14.48 17.83
CA PHE A 144 -13.14 -14.51 17.11
C PHE A 144 -13.32 -14.79 15.62
N GLY A 145 -12.71 -13.97 14.77
CA GLY A 145 -12.93 -14.03 13.32
C GLY A 145 -12.20 -15.18 12.64
N GLY A 146 -10.99 -15.50 13.08
CA GLY A 146 -10.18 -16.56 12.48
C GLY A 146 -8.69 -16.21 12.36
N PHE A 147 -8.00 -16.89 11.46
CA PHE A 147 -6.56 -16.77 11.28
C PHE A 147 -6.18 -16.10 9.96
N LEU A 148 -5.13 -15.29 9.99
CA LEU A 148 -4.37 -14.86 8.81
C LEU A 148 -3.07 -15.64 8.76
N VAL A 149 -2.73 -16.21 7.59
CA VAL A 149 -1.55 -17.05 7.42
C VAL A 149 -0.70 -16.59 6.27
N LYS A 150 0.58 -16.35 6.53
CA LYS A 150 1.66 -16.25 5.54
C LYS A 150 2.52 -17.51 5.69
N ALA A 151 2.56 -18.35 4.67
CA ALA A 151 3.27 -19.62 4.70
C ALA A 151 4.26 -19.76 3.55
N ASN A 152 5.38 -20.44 3.78
CA ASN A 152 6.44 -20.71 2.81
C ASN A 152 6.95 -19.46 2.07
N SER A 153 7.02 -18.35 2.77
CA SER A 153 7.50 -17.09 2.21
C SER A 153 8.30 -16.32 3.27
N GLU A 154 9.42 -15.74 2.86
CA GLU A 154 10.30 -14.89 3.71
C GLU A 154 10.62 -15.52 5.07
N GLY A 155 11.00 -16.81 5.06
CA GLY A 155 11.38 -17.55 6.26
C GLY A 155 10.21 -18.01 7.15
N GLN A 156 8.97 -17.73 6.78
CA GLN A 156 7.82 -18.29 7.49
C GLN A 156 7.62 -19.76 7.09
N PRO A 157 7.46 -20.68 8.07
CA PRO A 157 7.21 -22.09 7.78
C PRO A 157 5.84 -22.29 7.13
N GLY A 158 5.71 -23.39 6.39
CA GLY A 158 4.46 -23.72 5.73
C GLY A 158 4.35 -25.17 5.32
N PRO A 159 3.24 -25.55 4.66
CA PRO A 159 2.98 -26.93 4.27
C PRO A 159 3.98 -27.47 3.24
N LEU A 160 4.59 -26.62 2.39
CA LEU A 160 5.57 -27.07 1.40
C LEU A 160 6.83 -27.66 2.05
N ASP A 161 7.17 -27.27 3.29
CA ASP A 161 8.28 -27.84 4.06
C ASP A 161 8.09 -29.33 4.34
N TYR A 162 6.86 -29.80 4.23
CA TYR A 162 6.43 -31.19 4.43
C TYR A 162 5.94 -31.85 3.14
N GLN A 163 6.22 -31.28 1.97
CA GLN A 163 5.75 -31.76 0.66
C GLN A 163 4.19 -31.81 0.59
N ARG A 164 3.51 -30.88 1.26
CA ARG A 164 2.06 -30.70 1.24
C ARG A 164 1.72 -29.42 0.50
N THR A 165 0.50 -29.35 -0.01
CA THR A 165 0.00 -28.18 -0.72
C THR A 165 -0.44 -27.06 0.24
N HIS A 166 -0.55 -25.83 -0.24
CA HIS A 166 -1.18 -24.74 0.52
C HIS A 166 -2.63 -25.06 0.89
N ALA A 167 -3.34 -25.85 0.06
CA ALA A 167 -4.70 -26.29 0.37
C ALA A 167 -4.73 -27.26 1.56
N ASP A 168 -3.77 -28.19 1.66
CA ASP A 168 -3.67 -29.09 2.82
C ASP A 168 -3.51 -28.29 4.13
N GLY A 169 -2.60 -27.31 4.11
CA GLY A 169 -2.34 -26.46 5.29
C GLY A 169 -3.53 -25.59 5.66
N ALA A 170 -4.13 -24.92 4.67
CA ALA A 170 -5.26 -24.04 4.90
C ALA A 170 -6.50 -24.81 5.39
N ASN A 171 -6.79 -25.96 4.78
CA ASN A 171 -7.94 -26.80 5.13
C ASN A 171 -7.83 -27.41 6.52
N MET A 172 -6.63 -27.79 6.96
CA MET A 172 -6.41 -28.25 8.34
C MET A 172 -6.87 -27.18 9.34
N LEU A 173 -6.42 -25.93 9.17
CA LEU A 173 -6.79 -24.81 10.04
C LEU A 173 -8.29 -24.47 9.90
N ALA A 174 -8.80 -24.51 8.68
CA ALA A 174 -10.20 -24.20 8.38
C ALA A 174 -11.15 -25.18 9.09
N ARG A 175 -10.83 -26.48 9.12
CA ARG A 175 -11.60 -27.51 9.83
C ARG A 175 -11.58 -27.30 11.33
N ALA A 176 -10.45 -26.85 11.91
CA ALA A 176 -10.37 -26.52 13.34
C ALA A 176 -11.24 -25.31 13.72
N LEU A 177 -11.39 -24.32 12.83
CA LEU A 177 -12.20 -23.12 13.04
C LEU A 177 -13.70 -23.32 12.69
N LYS A 178 -14.02 -24.24 11.79
CA LYS A 178 -15.38 -24.44 11.23
C LYS A 178 -16.50 -24.60 12.25
N PRO A 179 -16.32 -25.35 13.38
CA PRO A 179 -17.36 -25.50 14.40
C PRO A 179 -17.80 -24.17 15.04
N TYR A 180 -16.98 -23.15 14.95
CA TYR A 180 -17.20 -21.84 15.56
C TYR A 180 -17.54 -20.74 14.54
N GLY A 181 -17.59 -21.09 13.23
CA GLY A 181 -17.85 -20.13 12.16
C GLY A 181 -16.63 -19.26 11.80
N GLY A 182 -15.44 -19.62 12.25
CA GLY A 182 -14.20 -18.88 11.94
C GLY A 182 -13.68 -19.15 10.53
N GLN A 183 -12.84 -18.26 10.05
CA GLN A 183 -12.29 -18.25 8.69
C GLN A 183 -10.77 -18.35 8.71
N VAL A 184 -10.21 -18.92 7.65
CA VAL A 184 -8.77 -18.83 7.35
C VAL A 184 -8.59 -17.86 6.21
N ILE A 185 -7.80 -16.82 6.45
CA ILE A 185 -7.31 -15.90 5.43
C ILE A 185 -5.91 -16.37 5.06
N TRP A 186 -5.75 -16.95 3.88
CA TRP A 186 -4.46 -17.49 3.44
C TRP A 186 -3.84 -16.58 2.39
N ARG A 187 -2.66 -16.02 2.69
CA ARG A 187 -2.00 -15.10 1.75
C ARG A 187 -1.32 -15.85 0.62
N ALA A 188 -1.70 -15.52 -0.62
CA ALA A 188 -1.00 -15.93 -1.83
C ALA A 188 0.19 -15.01 -2.10
N PHE A 189 1.17 -15.03 -1.21
CA PHE A 189 2.41 -14.27 -1.31
C PHE A 189 3.59 -15.25 -1.36
N VAL A 190 4.16 -15.38 -2.55
CA VAL A 190 5.16 -16.40 -2.84
C VAL A 190 6.47 -15.74 -3.21
N TYR A 191 7.52 -16.18 -2.55
CA TYR A 191 8.90 -15.99 -2.95
C TYR A 191 9.52 -17.36 -3.26
N SER A 192 8.96 -18.06 -4.24
CA SER A 192 9.51 -19.34 -4.68
C SER A 192 10.55 -19.12 -5.79
N PRO A 193 11.71 -19.78 -5.74
CA PRO A 193 12.68 -19.74 -6.83
C PRO A 193 12.28 -20.62 -8.02
N SER A 194 11.09 -21.21 -8.03
CA SER A 194 10.63 -22.15 -9.05
C SER A 194 10.45 -21.53 -10.44
N ASP A 195 10.23 -20.22 -10.53
CA ASP A 195 10.16 -19.48 -11.79
C ASP A 195 11.05 -18.23 -11.70
N PRO A 196 11.84 -17.92 -12.73
CA PRO A 196 12.73 -16.77 -12.74
C PRO A 196 11.97 -15.42 -12.78
N ASP A 197 10.68 -15.41 -13.14
CA ASP A 197 9.86 -14.20 -13.10
C ASP A 197 8.95 -14.16 -11.88
N ARG A 198 9.29 -13.29 -10.94
CA ARG A 198 8.52 -13.09 -9.72
C ARG A 198 7.04 -12.77 -9.99
N ALA A 199 6.74 -12.09 -11.09
CA ALA A 199 5.35 -11.75 -11.45
C ALA A 199 4.47 -12.97 -11.71
N LYS A 200 5.08 -14.13 -12.05
CA LYS A 200 4.37 -15.39 -12.34
C LYS A 200 4.17 -16.28 -11.12
N GLN A 201 5.00 -16.12 -10.09
CA GLN A 201 5.14 -17.12 -9.02
C GLN A 201 3.82 -17.41 -8.29
N ALA A 202 3.13 -16.37 -7.82
CA ALA A 202 1.86 -16.56 -7.10
C ALA A 202 0.78 -17.24 -7.97
N TYR A 203 0.73 -16.90 -9.25
CA TYR A 203 -0.19 -17.54 -10.20
C TYR A 203 0.12 -19.03 -10.37
N LEU A 204 1.37 -19.36 -10.64
CA LEU A 204 1.79 -20.76 -10.88
C LEU A 204 1.56 -21.65 -9.66
N GLU A 205 1.67 -21.10 -8.46
CA GLU A 205 1.53 -21.87 -7.22
C GLU A 205 0.08 -22.00 -6.76
N PHE A 206 -0.75 -20.97 -6.94
CA PHE A 206 -2.12 -20.97 -6.41
C PHE A 206 -3.20 -21.35 -7.44
N GLN A 207 -3.03 -21.02 -8.72
CA GLN A 207 -4.03 -21.34 -9.73
C GLN A 207 -4.36 -22.84 -9.81
N PRO A 208 -3.39 -23.79 -9.72
CA PRO A 208 -3.69 -25.21 -9.72
C PRO A 208 -4.50 -25.71 -8.52
N LEU A 209 -4.58 -24.90 -7.45
CA LEU A 209 -5.31 -25.22 -6.23
C LEU A 209 -6.75 -24.69 -6.22
N ASP A 210 -7.20 -24.07 -7.32
CA ASP A 210 -8.57 -23.56 -7.40
C ASP A 210 -9.62 -24.66 -7.13
N GLY A 211 -10.54 -24.37 -6.22
CA GLY A 211 -11.58 -25.33 -5.80
C GLY A 211 -11.12 -26.42 -4.81
N GLN A 212 -9.84 -26.42 -4.39
CA GLN A 212 -9.35 -27.38 -3.39
C GLN A 212 -9.42 -26.84 -1.95
N PHE A 213 -9.75 -25.58 -1.78
CA PHE A 213 -9.87 -24.94 -0.47
C PHE A 213 -11.27 -25.17 0.12
N ASP A 214 -11.32 -25.45 1.44
CA ASP A 214 -12.58 -25.57 2.17
C ASP A 214 -13.37 -24.23 2.14
N ASP A 215 -14.68 -24.28 2.33
CA ASP A 215 -15.62 -23.16 2.12
C ASP A 215 -15.37 -21.94 3.07
N ASN A 216 -14.68 -22.14 4.18
CA ASN A 216 -14.27 -21.10 5.11
C ASN A 216 -12.81 -20.64 4.94
N VAL A 217 -12.15 -21.03 3.86
CA VAL A 217 -10.86 -20.48 3.44
C VAL A 217 -11.08 -19.33 2.44
N ILE A 218 -10.33 -18.25 2.60
CA ILE A 218 -10.31 -17.08 1.71
C ILE A 218 -8.86 -16.84 1.32
N ILE A 219 -8.57 -16.77 0.02
CA ILE A 219 -7.23 -16.45 -0.47
C ILE A 219 -7.06 -14.94 -0.52
N GLN A 220 -6.14 -14.42 0.27
CA GLN A 220 -5.77 -13.00 0.26
C GLN A 220 -4.63 -12.77 -0.71
N ILE A 221 -4.83 -11.87 -1.67
CA ILE A 221 -3.86 -11.57 -2.70
C ILE A 221 -3.71 -10.06 -2.89
N LYS A 222 -2.47 -9.60 -3.10
CA LYS A 222 -2.16 -8.21 -3.42
C LYS A 222 -2.86 -7.76 -4.70
N ASN A 223 -3.14 -6.46 -4.78
CA ASN A 223 -3.74 -5.87 -5.97
C ASN A 223 -2.91 -6.11 -7.24
N GLY A 224 -1.57 -6.03 -7.16
CA GLY A 224 -0.65 -6.35 -8.24
C GLY A 224 0.07 -7.70 -8.01
N PRO A 225 0.78 -8.21 -9.04
CA PRO A 225 1.42 -9.52 -8.97
C PRO A 225 2.74 -9.52 -8.19
N ILE A 226 3.30 -8.35 -7.84
CA ILE A 226 4.59 -8.26 -7.14
C ILE A 226 4.44 -7.68 -5.74
N ASP A 227 4.34 -6.33 -5.57
CA ASP A 227 4.45 -5.77 -4.22
C ASP A 227 3.97 -4.32 -4.07
N PHE A 228 2.67 -4.04 -4.13
CA PHE A 228 2.08 -2.74 -3.77
C PHE A 228 2.73 -1.50 -4.40
N GLN A 229 3.37 -1.64 -5.54
CA GLN A 229 4.02 -0.50 -6.20
C GLN A 229 3.00 0.58 -6.56
N PRO A 230 3.37 1.85 -6.67
CA PRO A 230 2.46 2.96 -7.02
C PRO A 230 1.69 2.72 -8.32
N ARG A 231 2.22 1.88 -9.21
CA ARG A 231 1.55 1.33 -10.38
C ARG A 231 1.99 -0.10 -10.63
N GLU A 232 1.03 -1.02 -10.59
CA GLU A 232 1.15 -2.41 -11.03
C GLU A 232 -0.08 -2.78 -11.86
N PRO A 233 0.02 -3.72 -12.82
CA PRO A 233 -1.17 -4.33 -13.40
C PRO A 233 -1.89 -5.13 -12.30
N PHE A 234 -3.19 -5.41 -12.46
CA PHE A 234 -3.89 -6.25 -11.50
C PHE A 234 -3.33 -7.68 -11.48
N SER A 235 -3.38 -8.35 -10.33
CA SER A 235 -2.94 -9.74 -10.24
C SER A 235 -3.84 -10.66 -11.07
N PRO A 236 -3.28 -11.48 -12.00
CA PRO A 236 -4.06 -12.36 -12.87
C PRO A 236 -4.83 -13.44 -12.10
N LEU A 237 -4.46 -13.75 -10.87
CA LEU A 237 -5.17 -14.73 -10.03
C LEU A 237 -6.65 -14.39 -9.82
N PHE A 238 -7.04 -13.10 -9.79
CA PHE A 238 -8.45 -12.71 -9.68
C PHE A 238 -9.31 -13.25 -10.83
N ALA A 239 -8.72 -13.47 -11.99
CA ALA A 239 -9.41 -14.03 -13.15
C ALA A 239 -9.24 -15.56 -13.30
N ALA A 240 -8.40 -16.19 -12.49
CA ALA A 240 -7.96 -17.58 -12.68
C ALA A 240 -8.47 -18.57 -11.63
N MET A 241 -9.11 -18.11 -10.55
CA MET A 241 -9.60 -18.97 -9.46
C MET A 241 -11.10 -18.81 -9.23
N PRO A 242 -11.97 -19.30 -10.15
CA PRO A 242 -13.41 -19.09 -10.09
C PRO A 242 -14.10 -19.83 -8.93
N ASN A 243 -13.51 -20.90 -8.41
CA ASN A 243 -14.09 -21.74 -7.37
C ASN A 243 -13.61 -21.39 -5.95
N THR A 244 -12.76 -20.36 -5.82
CA THR A 244 -12.14 -19.97 -4.56
C THR A 244 -12.57 -18.54 -4.16
N LYS A 245 -12.88 -18.35 -2.87
CA LYS A 245 -13.15 -17.02 -2.32
C LYS A 245 -11.86 -16.23 -2.23
N MET A 246 -11.90 -14.95 -2.60
CA MET A 246 -10.74 -14.08 -2.58
C MET A 246 -10.97 -12.79 -1.80
N LEU A 247 -9.89 -12.28 -1.21
CA LEU A 247 -9.77 -11.00 -0.53
C LEU A 247 -8.67 -10.19 -1.21
N ALA A 248 -8.98 -9.01 -1.71
CA ALA A 248 -7.96 -8.16 -2.31
C ALA A 248 -7.19 -7.41 -1.23
N GLU A 249 -5.86 -7.50 -1.27
CA GLU A 249 -4.97 -6.81 -0.34
C GLU A 249 -4.45 -5.51 -0.97
N LEU A 250 -4.73 -4.39 -0.31
CA LEU A 250 -4.29 -3.04 -0.68
C LEU A 250 -3.36 -2.50 0.41
N GLN A 251 -2.34 -1.74 0.05
CA GLN A 251 -1.46 -1.13 1.04
C GLN A 251 -1.87 0.32 1.32
N ILE A 252 -2.30 0.60 2.54
CA ILE A 252 -2.57 1.94 3.06
C ILE A 252 -1.28 2.58 3.58
N THR A 253 -0.42 1.76 4.22
CA THR A 253 0.92 2.17 4.66
C THR A 253 1.77 2.58 3.48
N GLN A 254 2.41 3.74 3.60
CA GLN A 254 3.13 4.36 2.48
C GLN A 254 4.61 3.95 2.46
N GLU A 255 4.87 2.66 2.41
CA GLU A 255 6.22 2.10 2.38
C GLU A 255 7.04 2.60 1.20
N TYR A 256 6.45 2.58 0.01
CA TYR A 256 7.09 3.00 -1.23
C TYR A 256 6.87 4.48 -1.58
N LEU A 257 6.36 5.25 -0.64
CA LEU A 257 6.02 6.66 -0.81
C LEU A 257 6.78 7.53 0.19
N GLY A 258 8.10 7.32 0.26
CA GLY A 258 8.99 8.05 1.14
C GLY A 258 8.66 7.85 2.62
N HIS A 259 8.33 6.63 3.04
CA HIS A 259 8.01 6.32 4.43
C HIS A 259 6.98 7.29 5.03
N SER A 260 5.85 7.48 4.36
CA SER A 260 4.82 8.47 4.71
C SER A 260 5.24 9.95 4.63
N MET A 261 6.40 10.26 4.04
CA MET A 261 6.80 11.67 3.79
C MET A 261 6.10 12.24 2.56
N HIS A 262 5.92 11.42 1.51
CA HIS A 262 5.38 11.90 0.25
C HIS A 262 3.85 11.91 0.25
N THR A 263 3.28 12.96 -0.30
CA THR A 263 1.85 13.04 -0.58
C THR A 263 1.54 12.22 -1.82
N ALA A 264 0.75 11.16 -1.64
CA ALA A 264 0.23 10.32 -2.72
C ALA A 264 -1.14 9.78 -2.35
N PHE A 265 -2.17 10.21 -3.06
CA PHE A 265 -3.54 9.72 -2.86
C PHE A 265 -3.75 8.47 -3.71
N LEU A 266 -3.99 7.35 -3.06
CA LEU A 266 -4.00 6.02 -3.69
C LEU A 266 -5.37 5.59 -4.22
N ALA A 267 -6.45 6.32 -3.90
CA ALA A 267 -7.77 5.97 -4.40
C ALA A 267 -7.87 5.88 -5.94
N PRO A 268 -7.18 6.71 -6.74
CA PRO A 268 -7.15 6.51 -8.20
C PRO A 268 -6.65 5.11 -8.58
N MET A 269 -5.53 4.64 -7.99
CA MET A 269 -5.00 3.30 -8.22
C MET A 269 -5.99 2.20 -7.81
N TRP A 270 -6.60 2.34 -6.64
CA TRP A 270 -7.54 1.33 -6.13
C TRP A 270 -8.84 1.27 -6.92
N THR A 271 -9.35 2.41 -7.40
CA THR A 271 -10.53 2.45 -8.26
C THR A 271 -10.25 1.90 -9.65
N GLU A 272 -9.06 2.13 -10.21
CA GLU A 272 -8.59 1.50 -11.46
C GLU A 272 -8.53 -0.02 -11.30
N PHE A 273 -7.85 -0.49 -10.25
CA PHE A 273 -7.75 -1.91 -9.91
C PHE A 273 -9.13 -2.57 -9.77
N LEU A 274 -10.03 -2.00 -8.96
CA LEU A 274 -11.37 -2.55 -8.75
C LEU A 274 -12.20 -2.55 -10.04
N ALA A 275 -12.06 -1.52 -10.88
CA ALA A 275 -12.75 -1.46 -12.16
C ALA A 275 -12.26 -2.56 -13.13
N ASP A 276 -10.97 -2.86 -13.14
CA ASP A 276 -10.42 -3.91 -14.00
C ASP A 276 -10.77 -5.30 -13.47
N VAL A 277 -10.59 -5.54 -12.18
CA VAL A 277 -10.98 -6.81 -11.55
C VAL A 277 -12.47 -7.10 -11.75
N ASN A 278 -13.35 -6.13 -11.57
CA ASN A 278 -14.80 -6.31 -11.79
C ASN A 278 -15.16 -6.70 -13.23
N LYS A 279 -14.33 -6.35 -14.22
CA LYS A 279 -14.56 -6.75 -15.63
C LYS A 279 -14.12 -8.19 -15.91
N VAL A 280 -13.13 -8.70 -15.18
CA VAL A 280 -12.45 -9.95 -15.51
C VAL A 280 -12.52 -11.01 -14.42
N ALA A 281 -12.83 -10.64 -13.17
CA ALA A 281 -12.86 -11.57 -12.05
C ALA A 281 -13.87 -12.68 -12.30
N LYS A 282 -13.41 -13.89 -12.14
CA LYS A 282 -14.23 -15.10 -12.09
C LYS A 282 -14.38 -15.61 -10.66
N CYS A 283 -13.52 -15.14 -9.76
CA CYS A 283 -13.55 -15.47 -8.34
C CYS A 283 -14.68 -14.75 -7.59
N LYS A 284 -15.06 -15.27 -6.43
CA LYS A 284 -15.90 -14.54 -5.47
C LYS A 284 -15.02 -13.60 -4.65
N LEU A 285 -14.93 -12.32 -5.04
CA LEU A 285 -14.27 -11.29 -4.24
C LEU A 285 -15.16 -10.95 -3.04
N VAL A 286 -14.78 -11.40 -1.84
CA VAL A 286 -15.58 -11.23 -0.61
C VAL A 286 -15.23 -9.96 0.17
N GLY A 287 -14.10 -9.31 -0.11
CA GLY A 287 -13.72 -8.11 0.63
C GLY A 287 -12.41 -7.47 0.20
N LEU A 288 -12.03 -6.47 1.00
CA LEU A 288 -10.74 -5.79 0.93
C LEU A 288 -10.01 -5.92 2.27
N ALA A 289 -8.71 -6.16 2.21
CA ALA A 289 -7.79 -6.07 3.33
C ALA A 289 -6.84 -4.89 3.11
N GLY A 290 -6.82 -3.94 4.05
CA GLY A 290 -5.89 -2.82 4.04
C GLY A 290 -4.66 -3.13 4.88
N VAL A 291 -3.49 -3.24 4.28
CA VAL A 291 -2.24 -3.25 5.04
C VAL A 291 -2.03 -1.86 5.62
N SER A 292 -2.00 -1.78 6.94
CA SER A 292 -2.06 -0.52 7.65
C SER A 292 -1.27 -0.61 8.95
N ASN A 293 -0.58 0.46 9.30
CA ASN A 293 0.21 0.53 10.51
C ASN A 293 -0.19 1.77 11.31
N VAL A 294 -0.68 1.54 12.53
CA VAL A 294 -1.09 2.60 13.45
C VAL A 294 -0.03 2.77 14.51
N GLY A 295 0.59 3.94 14.54
CA GLY A 295 1.54 4.28 15.59
C GLY A 295 0.91 5.09 16.72
N ASP A 296 1.58 5.09 17.88
CA ASP A 296 1.16 5.83 19.08
C ASP A 296 1.51 7.33 19.03
N GLY A 297 2.06 7.81 17.91
CA GLY A 297 2.55 9.17 17.75
C GLY A 297 3.90 9.40 18.44
N SER A 298 4.48 8.41 19.11
CA SER A 298 5.87 8.46 19.58
C SER A 298 6.78 8.21 18.39
N GLN A 299 7.80 9.05 18.22
CA GLN A 299 8.73 8.88 17.12
C GLN A 299 9.69 7.73 17.37
N ALA A 300 9.76 6.80 16.43
CA ALA A 300 10.99 6.07 16.22
C ALA A 300 11.83 6.87 15.21
N GLY A 301 12.83 7.60 15.70
CA GLY A 301 13.75 8.38 14.85
C GLY A 301 13.13 9.65 14.25
N ASN A 302 13.77 10.72 14.42
CA ASN A 302 13.78 12.08 13.82
C ASN A 302 12.76 12.51 12.74
N ALA A 303 11.61 11.88 12.56
CA ALA A 303 10.54 12.49 11.80
C ALA A 303 9.98 13.66 12.61
N PRO A 304 9.94 14.88 12.07
CA PRO A 304 9.35 16.01 12.76
C PRO A 304 7.83 15.82 12.81
N THR A 305 7.33 15.08 13.79
CA THR A 305 5.91 15.10 14.08
C THR A 305 5.62 16.32 14.92
N VAL A 306 4.91 17.25 14.36
CA VAL A 306 4.30 18.39 15.07
C VAL A 306 3.28 17.92 16.12
N LEU A 307 2.95 16.63 16.13
CA LEU A 307 1.99 15.98 17.03
C LEU A 307 2.37 16.02 18.51
N ASN A 308 3.64 16.27 18.86
CA ASN A 308 4.10 16.37 20.25
C ASN A 308 4.34 17.80 20.72
N ALA A 309 3.87 18.82 20.01
CA ALA A 309 3.88 20.16 20.57
C ALA A 309 2.96 20.19 21.80
N PRO A 310 3.45 20.59 22.99
CA PRO A 310 2.62 20.69 24.19
C PRO A 310 1.37 21.55 23.92
N GLY A 311 0.18 20.97 24.04
CA GLY A 311 -1.10 21.65 23.84
C GLY A 311 -1.77 21.46 22.49
N VAL A 312 -1.18 20.73 21.55
CA VAL A 312 -1.84 20.30 20.30
C VAL A 312 -2.49 18.93 20.56
N GLN A 313 -3.71 18.95 21.06
CA GLN A 313 -4.60 17.80 20.90
C GLN A 313 -5.11 17.86 19.46
N SER A 314 -4.53 17.08 18.56
CA SER A 314 -5.14 16.83 17.26
C SER A 314 -6.42 16.03 17.50
N PRO A 315 -7.60 16.52 17.12
CA PRO A 315 -8.82 15.72 17.12
C PRO A 315 -8.78 14.66 16.02
N LEU A 316 -7.85 14.75 15.09
CA LEU A 316 -7.47 13.70 14.15
C LEU A 316 -6.31 12.92 14.75
N PHE A 317 -6.62 11.73 15.17
CA PHE A 317 -5.63 10.69 15.39
C PHE A 317 -4.94 10.42 14.03
N THR A 318 -3.68 10.81 13.87
CA THR A 318 -2.95 10.56 12.63
C THR A 318 -2.56 9.10 12.59
N LEU A 319 -3.42 8.29 11.99
CA LEU A 319 -3.26 6.84 11.90
C LEU A 319 -1.94 6.45 11.25
N CYS A 320 -1.52 7.18 10.23
CA CYS A 320 -0.31 6.90 9.45
C CYS A 320 0.79 7.97 9.59
N GLY A 321 0.71 8.85 10.57
CA GLY A 321 1.73 9.87 10.85
C GLY A 321 1.81 11.02 9.83
N ASN A 322 0.84 11.15 8.93
CA ASN A 322 0.75 12.21 7.94
C ASN A 322 -0.71 12.61 7.72
N HIS A 323 -1.04 13.87 7.96
CA HIS A 323 -2.41 14.36 7.92
C HIS A 323 -3.08 14.23 6.54
N VAL A 324 -2.35 14.40 5.45
CA VAL A 324 -2.91 14.25 4.09
C VAL A 324 -2.94 12.78 3.66
N ALA A 325 -2.00 11.96 4.14
CA ALA A 325 -1.99 10.53 3.89
C ALA A 325 -3.20 9.80 4.51
N GLU A 326 -3.86 10.38 5.51
CA GLU A 326 -5.12 9.86 6.06
C GLU A 326 -6.26 9.82 5.04
N ALA A 327 -6.18 10.62 3.97
CA ALA A 327 -7.09 10.50 2.83
C ALA A 327 -7.10 9.06 2.24
N ASN A 328 -5.98 8.34 2.32
CA ASN A 328 -5.90 6.95 1.86
C ASN A 328 -6.68 6.00 2.79
N TRP A 329 -6.57 6.20 4.11
CA TRP A 329 -7.34 5.40 5.06
C TRP A 329 -8.84 5.63 4.90
N TYR A 330 -9.23 6.89 4.79
CA TYR A 330 -10.60 7.27 4.48
C TYR A 330 -11.09 6.62 3.17
N ALA A 331 -10.29 6.72 2.11
CA ALA A 331 -10.62 6.16 0.81
C ALA A 331 -10.80 4.63 0.87
N PHE A 332 -9.94 3.93 1.60
CA PHE A 332 -10.07 2.49 1.81
C PHE A 332 -11.42 2.14 2.43
N GLY A 333 -11.81 2.78 3.54
CA GLY A 333 -13.10 2.55 4.18
C GLY A 333 -14.29 2.86 3.28
N ARG A 334 -14.20 3.95 2.48
CA ARG A 334 -15.25 4.32 1.51
C ARG A 334 -15.40 3.28 0.40
N LEU A 335 -14.30 2.75 -0.12
CA LEU A 335 -14.30 1.69 -1.14
C LEU A 335 -14.78 0.35 -0.58
N CYS A 336 -14.47 0.04 0.67
CA CYS A 336 -15.02 -1.12 1.37
C CYS A 336 -16.55 -1.07 1.46
N LYS A 337 -17.12 0.10 1.72
CA LYS A 337 -18.58 0.31 1.78
C LYS A 337 -19.24 0.40 0.40
N ASN A 338 -18.56 0.98 -0.56
CA ASN A 338 -19.07 1.15 -1.92
C ASN A 338 -17.93 1.10 -2.94
N PRO A 339 -17.63 -0.09 -3.49
CA PRO A 339 -16.53 -0.27 -4.46
C PRO A 339 -16.77 0.43 -5.82
N GLY A 340 -17.97 0.97 -6.07
CA GLY A 340 -18.29 1.74 -7.27
C GLY A 340 -18.03 3.24 -7.16
N LEU A 341 -17.51 3.73 -6.03
CA LEU A 341 -17.19 5.15 -5.86
C LEU A 341 -16.04 5.58 -6.79
N LYS A 342 -16.11 6.82 -7.26
CA LYS A 342 -15.02 7.44 -8.00
C LYS A 342 -14.02 8.08 -7.03
N ALA A 343 -12.73 7.97 -7.33
CA ALA A 343 -11.66 8.55 -6.52
C ALA A 343 -11.83 10.05 -6.25
N GLU A 344 -12.26 10.83 -7.26
CA GLU A 344 -12.50 12.28 -7.12
C GLU A 344 -13.61 12.59 -6.12
N ALA A 345 -14.70 11.80 -6.11
CA ALA A 345 -15.77 11.98 -5.13
C ALA A 345 -15.26 11.72 -3.70
N ILE A 346 -14.44 10.68 -3.52
CA ILE A 346 -13.82 10.35 -2.23
C ILE A 346 -12.87 11.47 -1.79
N ALA A 347 -12.01 11.96 -2.69
CA ALA A 347 -11.08 13.05 -2.40
C ALA A 347 -11.83 14.33 -1.97
N LYS A 348 -12.90 14.69 -2.67
CA LYS A 348 -13.73 15.83 -2.34
C LYS A 348 -14.44 15.69 -0.99
N ASP A 349 -14.99 14.51 -0.70
CA ASP A 349 -15.62 14.23 0.59
C ASP A 349 -14.61 14.36 1.73
N TRP A 350 -13.43 13.76 1.58
CA TRP A 350 -12.37 13.86 2.58
C TRP A 350 -11.89 15.30 2.76
N ALA A 351 -11.67 16.06 1.69
CA ALA A 351 -11.28 17.46 1.77
C ALA A 351 -12.32 18.33 2.52
N ASN A 352 -13.61 18.04 2.36
CA ASN A 352 -14.66 18.70 3.13
C ASN A 352 -14.57 18.35 4.63
N ILE A 353 -14.33 17.09 4.98
CA ILE A 353 -14.14 16.66 6.37
C ILE A 353 -12.90 17.35 6.95
N PHE A 354 -11.77 17.25 6.28
CA PHE A 354 -10.51 17.87 6.69
C PHE A 354 -10.67 19.35 7.04
N PHE A 355 -11.23 20.15 6.15
CA PHE A 355 -11.40 21.58 6.45
C PHE A 355 -12.47 21.87 7.52
N ASN A 356 -13.51 21.01 7.71
CA ASN A 356 -14.43 21.17 8.83
C ASN A 356 -13.70 21.03 10.17
N GLU A 357 -12.83 20.04 10.25
CA GLU A 357 -12.02 19.78 11.44
C GLU A 357 -11.00 20.90 11.67
N GLN A 358 -10.34 21.39 10.60
CA GLN A 358 -9.45 22.54 10.71
C GLN A 358 -10.18 23.76 11.30
N GLN A 359 -11.40 24.06 10.84
CA GLN A 359 -12.19 25.16 11.36
C GLN A 359 -12.55 24.97 12.85
N GLN A 360 -12.99 23.77 13.23
CA GLN A 360 -13.32 23.46 14.62
C GLN A 360 -12.12 23.60 15.56
N MET A 361 -10.92 23.17 15.09
CA MET A 361 -9.67 23.34 15.85
C MET A 361 -9.35 24.82 16.07
N MET A 362 -9.38 25.63 15.02
CA MET A 362 -9.09 27.05 15.08
C MET A 362 -10.08 27.78 16.01
N ASP A 363 -11.38 27.49 15.90
CA ASP A 363 -12.42 28.06 16.76
C ASP A 363 -12.22 27.70 18.25
N SER A 364 -11.80 26.44 18.51
CA SER A 364 -11.55 25.99 19.89
C SER A 364 -10.34 26.66 20.54
N GLN A 365 -9.30 26.93 19.77
CA GLN A 365 -8.11 27.65 20.23
C GLN A 365 -8.39 29.11 20.50
N GLN A 366 -9.19 29.77 19.66
CA GLN A 366 -9.64 31.15 19.89
C GLN A 366 -10.47 31.30 21.21
N ARG A 367 -11.37 30.33 21.48
CA ARG A 367 -12.18 30.34 22.74
C ARG A 367 -11.32 30.14 23.98
N ARG A 368 -10.18 29.49 23.91
CA ARG A 368 -9.26 29.27 25.03
C ARG A 368 -8.29 30.44 25.26
N GLY A 369 -8.39 31.54 24.51
CA GLY A 369 -7.55 32.73 24.65
C GLY A 369 -6.07 32.51 24.28
N ASN A 370 -5.75 31.43 23.62
CA ASN A 370 -4.36 31.03 23.35
C ASN A 370 -3.79 31.55 22.01
N THR A 371 -4.53 32.42 21.30
CA THR A 371 -4.02 33.00 20.04
C THR A 371 -4.14 34.52 20.10
N GLN A 372 -3.01 35.21 20.24
CA GLN A 372 -2.89 36.55 19.64
C GLN A 372 -3.14 36.37 18.13
N LYS A 373 -4.15 37.02 17.56
CA LYS A 373 -4.27 37.17 16.13
C LYS A 373 -2.90 37.67 15.62
N PRO A 374 -2.28 37.05 14.63
CA PRO A 374 -1.14 37.67 14.00
C PRO A 374 -1.65 38.97 13.35
N GLU A 375 -1.29 40.10 13.94
CA GLU A 375 -1.72 41.44 13.51
C GLU A 375 -1.30 41.81 12.07
N ASN A 376 -0.54 40.93 11.38
CA ASN A 376 0.03 41.20 10.05
C ASN A 376 -0.06 40.04 9.06
N SER A 377 -0.99 39.09 9.20
CA SER A 377 -1.20 38.10 8.14
C SER A 377 -2.06 38.70 7.02
N LEU A 378 -1.39 39.16 5.95
CA LEU A 378 -2.00 39.53 4.67
C LEU A 378 -2.51 38.29 3.88
N THR A 379 -2.51 37.10 4.47
CA THR A 379 -3.00 35.87 3.84
C THR A 379 -4.51 35.94 3.69
N THR A 380 -4.95 36.14 2.48
CA THR A 380 -6.38 36.13 2.13
C THR A 380 -6.90 34.69 2.24
N LEU A 381 -7.81 34.45 3.20
CA LEU A 381 -8.51 33.16 3.31
C LEU A 381 -9.20 32.82 1.99
N LEU A 382 -8.92 31.64 1.46
CA LEU A 382 -9.69 31.13 0.34
C LEU A 382 -11.12 30.81 0.79
N PRO A 383 -12.13 31.14 -0.02
CA PRO A 383 -13.47 30.63 0.21
C PRO A 383 -13.44 29.10 0.34
N ARG A 384 -14.21 28.56 1.29
CA ARG A 384 -14.24 27.12 1.60
C ARG A 384 -14.33 26.23 0.35
N LYS A 385 -15.22 26.58 -0.59
CA LYS A 385 -15.42 25.85 -1.85
C LYS A 385 -14.15 25.78 -2.68
N ASP A 386 -13.38 26.86 -2.71
CA ASP A 386 -12.15 26.95 -3.49
C ASP A 386 -11.01 26.19 -2.79
N ALA A 387 -10.89 26.27 -1.47
CA ALA A 387 -9.95 25.47 -0.71
C ALA A 387 -10.17 23.95 -0.89
N VAL A 388 -11.43 23.48 -0.82
CA VAL A 388 -11.79 22.09 -1.14
C VAL A 388 -11.41 21.71 -2.57
N LYS A 389 -11.63 22.58 -3.54
CA LYS A 389 -11.26 22.33 -4.94
C LYS A 389 -9.75 22.20 -5.11
N VAL A 390 -8.97 23.07 -4.50
CA VAL A 390 -7.49 23.05 -4.54
C VAL A 390 -6.98 21.73 -3.96
N LEU A 391 -7.40 21.38 -2.75
CA LEU A 391 -6.95 20.14 -2.09
C LEU A 391 -7.38 18.89 -2.86
N THR A 392 -8.61 18.86 -3.38
CA THR A 392 -9.10 17.73 -4.21
C THR A 392 -8.25 17.58 -5.48
N SER A 393 -7.95 18.68 -6.17
CA SER A 393 -7.11 18.66 -7.39
C SER A 393 -5.70 18.15 -7.08
N MET A 394 -5.09 18.63 -6.01
CA MET A 394 -3.77 18.20 -5.56
C MET A 394 -3.74 16.69 -5.26
N LEU A 395 -4.72 16.18 -4.49
CA LEU A 395 -4.81 14.76 -4.18
C LEU A 395 -4.93 13.91 -5.46
N MET A 396 -5.81 14.29 -6.38
CA MET A 396 -6.07 13.51 -7.59
C MET A 396 -4.84 13.38 -8.52
N ARG A 397 -3.92 14.34 -8.49
CA ARG A 397 -2.69 14.32 -9.30
C ARG A 397 -1.49 13.71 -8.58
N SER A 398 -1.52 13.66 -7.24
CA SER A 398 -0.36 13.31 -6.43
C SER A 398 0.19 11.90 -6.69
N ARG A 399 -0.67 10.91 -6.97
CA ARG A 399 -0.20 9.53 -7.30
C ARG A 399 0.52 9.50 -8.66
N GLU A 400 0.00 10.20 -9.68
CA GLU A 400 0.67 10.25 -10.99
C GLU A 400 2.01 10.98 -10.90
N ALA A 401 2.10 12.04 -10.11
CA ALA A 401 3.37 12.70 -9.83
C ALA A 401 4.41 11.72 -9.26
N VAL A 402 4.01 10.90 -8.28
CA VAL A 402 4.88 9.86 -7.69
C VAL A 402 5.30 8.82 -8.74
N VAL A 403 4.37 8.31 -9.55
CA VAL A 403 4.70 7.36 -10.62
C VAL A 403 5.70 7.97 -11.59
N ASP A 404 5.49 9.22 -11.99
CA ASP A 404 6.33 9.88 -12.97
C ASP A 404 7.76 10.11 -12.47
N TYR A 405 7.96 10.55 -11.21
CA TYR A 405 9.33 10.75 -10.72
C TYR A 405 10.01 9.49 -10.16
N MET A 406 9.27 8.42 -9.85
CA MET A 406 9.85 7.17 -9.34
C MET A 406 9.99 6.10 -10.43
N MET A 407 8.87 5.75 -11.08
CA MET A 407 8.76 4.53 -11.90
C MET A 407 7.88 4.75 -13.12
N PRO A 408 8.24 5.67 -14.02
CA PRO A 408 7.45 5.98 -15.20
C PRO A 408 7.39 4.80 -16.18
N LEU A 409 6.37 4.81 -17.05
CA LEU A 409 6.22 3.90 -18.19
C LEU A 409 6.12 2.40 -17.82
N GLY A 410 5.82 2.08 -16.57
CA GLY A 410 5.76 0.69 -16.09
C GLY A 410 7.06 0.17 -15.48
N LEU A 411 8.06 1.01 -15.30
CA LEU A 411 9.19 0.68 -14.42
C LEU A 411 8.68 0.43 -13.00
N HIS A 412 9.39 -0.38 -12.23
CA HIS A 412 9.05 -0.69 -10.85
C HIS A 412 10.25 -1.18 -10.06
N HIS A 413 10.15 -1.17 -8.75
CA HIS A 413 11.15 -1.71 -7.81
C HIS A 413 12.52 -1.04 -7.91
N LEU A 414 12.58 0.26 -8.20
CA LEU A 414 13.83 1.02 -8.33
C LEU A 414 14.33 1.61 -7.00
N PHE A 415 13.75 1.19 -5.89
CA PHE A 415 14.02 1.69 -4.54
C PHE A 415 15.37 1.23 -4.01
N ALA A 416 15.87 1.98 -3.04
CA ALA A 416 16.99 1.57 -2.22
C ALA A 416 16.72 0.23 -1.54
N TRP A 417 17.67 -0.68 -1.69
CA TRP A 417 17.58 -2.01 -1.13
C TRP A 417 17.55 -1.97 0.40
N GLY A 418 16.72 -2.79 0.99
CA GLY A 418 16.62 -3.00 2.43
C GLY A 418 15.68 -2.04 3.16
N HIS A 419 15.55 -0.78 2.74
CA HIS A 419 14.67 0.19 3.42
C HIS A 419 13.66 0.91 2.52
N HIS A 420 13.72 0.72 1.20
CA HIS A 420 12.77 1.22 0.21
C HIS A 420 12.60 2.76 0.15
N TYR A 421 13.60 3.51 0.60
CA TYR A 421 13.58 4.97 0.50
C TYR A 421 14.61 5.48 -0.52
N GLY A 422 14.16 6.30 -1.45
CA GLY A 422 14.99 6.88 -2.49
C GLY A 422 15.36 5.91 -3.63
N PRO A 423 15.98 6.43 -4.69
CA PRO A 423 16.36 5.64 -5.87
C PRO A 423 17.66 4.87 -5.63
N GLU A 424 17.68 3.63 -6.04
CA GLU A 424 18.89 2.81 -6.11
C GLU A 424 18.87 1.90 -7.35
N PRO A 425 18.61 2.43 -8.57
CA PRO A 425 18.47 1.59 -9.77
C PRO A 425 19.71 0.76 -10.09
N TYR A 426 20.87 1.16 -9.59
CA TYR A 426 22.16 0.49 -9.76
C TYR A 426 22.42 -0.63 -8.76
N CYS A 427 21.50 -0.90 -7.82
CA CYS A 427 21.76 -1.90 -6.77
C CYS A 427 21.74 -3.31 -7.32
N ALA A 428 22.83 -4.04 -7.03
CA ALA A 428 23.03 -5.46 -7.31
C ALA A 428 23.88 -6.07 -6.18
N GLN A 429 23.25 -6.44 -5.07
CA GLN A 429 23.93 -6.99 -3.90
C GLN A 429 24.38 -8.43 -4.14
N PRO A 430 25.69 -8.73 -4.07
CA PRO A 430 26.18 -10.10 -4.18
C PRO A 430 25.57 -11.02 -3.11
N GLY A 431 25.09 -12.19 -3.52
CA GLY A 431 24.51 -13.18 -2.62
C GLY A 431 23.04 -12.95 -2.22
N ALA A 432 22.46 -11.80 -2.55
CA ALA A 432 21.03 -11.59 -2.39
C ALA A 432 20.26 -12.20 -3.58
N ARG A 433 18.98 -12.50 -3.37
CA ARG A 433 18.12 -12.98 -4.47
C ARG A 433 17.99 -11.92 -5.55
N ALA A 434 18.09 -12.35 -6.82
CA ALA A 434 18.01 -11.42 -7.94
C ALA A 434 16.71 -10.61 -7.95
N ASP A 435 15.58 -11.24 -7.63
CA ASP A 435 14.24 -10.65 -7.59
C ASP A 435 13.98 -9.68 -6.41
N TRP A 436 15.01 -9.39 -5.62
CA TRP A 436 15.02 -8.30 -4.64
C TRP A 436 15.74 -7.06 -5.15
N MET A 437 16.45 -7.16 -6.28
CA MET A 437 17.32 -6.10 -6.79
C MET A 437 16.66 -5.29 -7.90
N PRO A 438 16.80 -3.95 -7.90
CA PRO A 438 16.31 -3.10 -8.96
C PRO A 438 16.76 -3.52 -10.37
N THR A 439 18.03 -3.93 -10.52
CA THR A 439 18.60 -4.38 -11.79
C THR A 439 17.88 -5.58 -12.41
N TYR A 440 17.27 -6.43 -11.59
CA TYR A 440 16.42 -7.53 -12.05
C TYR A 440 15.14 -7.02 -12.72
N TYR A 441 14.56 -5.92 -12.23
CA TYR A 441 13.28 -5.42 -12.72
C TYR A 441 13.42 -4.55 -13.96
N HIS A 442 14.36 -3.61 -13.98
CA HIS A 442 14.46 -2.67 -15.10
C HIS A 442 15.24 -3.23 -16.30
N ARG A 443 16.11 -4.23 -16.11
CA ARG A 443 16.85 -4.91 -17.18
C ARG A 443 17.50 -3.96 -18.18
N ALA A 444 18.01 -2.81 -17.73
CA ALA A 444 18.68 -1.84 -18.60
C ALA A 444 19.97 -2.41 -19.19
N ASP A 445 20.15 -2.29 -20.49
CA ASP A 445 21.35 -2.64 -21.24
C ASP A 445 21.58 -1.67 -22.41
N ALA A 446 22.57 -1.94 -23.26
CA ALA A 446 22.87 -1.08 -24.40
C ALA A 446 21.75 -1.01 -25.44
N GLU A 447 20.88 -1.98 -25.48
CA GLU A 447 19.78 -2.08 -26.45
C GLU A 447 18.54 -1.34 -25.95
N GLY A 448 18.22 -1.44 -24.64
CA GLY A 448 16.96 -0.88 -24.14
C GLY A 448 16.76 -0.96 -22.64
N LEU A 449 15.48 -0.87 -22.25
CA LEU A 449 14.99 -0.81 -20.88
C LEU A 449 13.69 -1.60 -20.75
N GLY A 450 13.45 -2.21 -19.59
CA GLY A 450 12.21 -2.89 -19.26
C GLY A 450 12.34 -4.42 -19.26
N PHE A 451 11.38 -5.08 -18.65
CA PHE A 451 11.36 -6.54 -18.51
C PHE A 451 10.47 -7.17 -19.58
N ASN A 452 11.05 -7.97 -20.49
CA ASN A 452 10.25 -8.70 -21.47
C ASN A 452 9.47 -9.84 -20.79
N ARG A 453 8.18 -9.66 -20.62
CA ARG A 453 7.22 -10.62 -20.07
C ARG A 453 6.21 -11.10 -21.11
N SER A 454 6.40 -10.72 -22.38
CA SER A 454 5.56 -11.18 -23.49
C SER A 454 5.83 -12.65 -23.85
N SER A 455 4.96 -13.23 -24.65
CA SER A 455 5.16 -14.56 -25.24
C SER A 455 6.29 -14.59 -26.29
N HIS A 456 6.70 -13.43 -26.81
CA HIS A 456 7.70 -13.29 -27.86
C HIS A 456 9.11 -13.12 -27.27
N GLY A 457 9.70 -14.24 -26.87
CA GLY A 457 11.06 -14.29 -26.31
C GLY A 457 11.16 -13.78 -24.86
N GLY A 458 10.05 -13.51 -24.21
CA GLY A 458 9.97 -13.13 -22.80
C GLY A 458 9.63 -14.30 -21.87
N THR A 459 9.18 -13.99 -20.66
CA THR A 459 8.81 -15.00 -19.64
C THR A 459 7.39 -15.53 -19.79
N ASP A 460 6.62 -15.00 -20.73
CA ASP A 460 5.24 -15.40 -21.02
C ASP A 460 4.25 -15.14 -19.87
N ALA A 461 4.52 -14.12 -19.05
CA ALA A 461 3.60 -13.74 -17.97
C ALA A 461 2.29 -13.13 -18.49
N THR A 462 2.28 -12.59 -19.71
CA THR A 462 1.08 -12.04 -20.35
C THR A 462 -0.01 -13.09 -20.52
N HIS A 463 0.30 -14.36 -20.75
CA HIS A 463 -0.68 -15.45 -20.87
C HIS A 463 -1.38 -15.84 -19.56
N GLN A 464 -0.91 -15.37 -18.42
CA GLN A 464 -1.64 -15.55 -17.16
C GLN A 464 -2.92 -14.69 -17.07
N TYR A 465 -3.02 -13.65 -17.92
CA TYR A 465 -4.17 -12.77 -17.99
C TYR A 465 -5.30 -13.35 -18.87
N PRO A 466 -6.57 -12.92 -18.69
CA PRO A 466 -7.64 -13.28 -19.61
C PRO A 466 -7.30 -12.90 -21.06
N ALA A 467 -7.69 -13.74 -22.03
CA ALA A 467 -7.27 -13.67 -23.42
C ALA A 467 -7.27 -12.26 -24.05
N LYS A 468 -8.31 -11.45 -23.76
CA LYS A 468 -8.39 -10.08 -24.26
C LYS A 468 -7.30 -9.17 -23.68
N TYR A 469 -7.00 -9.30 -22.37
CA TYR A 469 -5.93 -8.56 -21.72
C TYR A 469 -4.57 -9.08 -22.15
N ALA A 470 -4.41 -10.41 -22.21
CA ALA A 470 -3.19 -11.06 -22.70
C ALA A 470 -2.80 -10.51 -24.07
N ALA A 471 -3.71 -10.53 -25.04
CA ALA A 471 -3.46 -10.01 -26.39
C ALA A 471 -3.07 -8.52 -26.41
N MET A 472 -3.68 -7.71 -25.53
CA MET A 472 -3.36 -6.29 -25.43
C MET A 472 -1.97 -6.06 -24.80
N LEU A 473 -1.62 -6.84 -23.77
CA LEU A 473 -0.37 -6.68 -23.03
C LEU A 473 0.82 -7.30 -23.77
N ASP A 474 0.58 -8.29 -24.60
CA ASP A 474 1.60 -9.08 -25.31
C ASP A 474 2.20 -8.36 -26.53
N ASP A 475 1.46 -7.42 -27.12
CA ASP A 475 1.93 -6.59 -28.22
C ASP A 475 2.30 -5.19 -27.73
N MET A 476 3.55 -4.81 -27.90
CA MET A 476 4.09 -3.49 -27.51
C MET A 476 3.27 -2.31 -28.08
N LYS A 477 2.66 -2.46 -29.26
CA LYS A 477 1.86 -1.40 -29.90
C LYS A 477 0.49 -1.20 -29.26
N THR A 478 -0.06 -2.24 -28.67
CA THR A 478 -1.37 -2.21 -28.00
C THR A 478 -1.27 -2.13 -26.48
N CYS A 479 -0.10 -2.45 -25.92
CA CYS A 479 0.18 -2.30 -24.50
C CYS A 479 0.06 -0.83 -24.10
N SER A 480 -0.65 -0.56 -23.00
CA SER A 480 -0.68 0.78 -22.43
C SER A 480 0.73 1.25 -22.08
N TYR A 481 1.09 2.50 -22.44
CA TYR A 481 2.38 3.07 -22.05
C TYR A 481 2.63 2.98 -20.53
N GLN A 482 1.57 2.94 -19.72
CA GLN A 482 1.64 2.84 -18.27
C GLN A 482 2.22 1.50 -17.77
N TYR A 483 2.20 0.46 -18.60
CA TYR A 483 2.73 -0.88 -18.33
C TYR A 483 3.78 -1.31 -19.36
N LEU A 484 4.22 -0.41 -20.22
CA LEU A 484 5.10 -0.73 -21.36
C LEU A 484 6.38 -1.44 -20.88
N LEU A 485 7.11 -0.83 -19.97
CA LEU A 485 8.38 -1.38 -19.45
C LEU A 485 8.17 -2.49 -18.40
N TRP A 486 6.92 -2.68 -17.95
CA TRP A 486 6.56 -3.84 -17.16
C TRP A 486 6.54 -5.13 -17.99
N PHE A 487 6.01 -5.05 -19.22
CA PHE A 487 5.80 -6.23 -20.07
C PHE A 487 6.80 -6.36 -21.21
N HIS A 488 7.50 -5.28 -21.58
CA HIS A 488 8.39 -5.27 -22.75
C HIS A 488 9.76 -4.69 -22.41
N HIS A 489 10.78 -5.25 -23.07
CA HIS A 489 12.10 -4.63 -23.18
C HIS A 489 12.09 -3.76 -24.43
N VAL A 490 12.25 -2.46 -24.28
CA VAL A 490 12.03 -1.46 -25.33
C VAL A 490 13.33 -0.76 -25.66
N GLY A 491 13.66 -0.66 -26.94
CA GLY A 491 14.87 0.01 -27.41
C GLY A 491 14.87 1.51 -27.08
N TRP A 492 16.04 2.05 -26.73
CA TRP A 492 16.18 3.46 -26.34
C TRP A 492 15.67 4.45 -27.40
N GLY A 493 15.80 4.13 -28.69
CA GLY A 493 15.33 4.94 -29.81
C GLY A 493 13.93 4.62 -30.32
N GLU A 494 13.28 3.57 -29.76
CA GLU A 494 11.95 3.14 -30.20
C GLU A 494 10.92 4.23 -29.97
N GLN A 495 10.10 4.50 -31.00
CA GLN A 495 9.05 5.53 -30.94
C GLN A 495 7.84 4.98 -30.18
N ILE A 496 7.49 5.62 -29.09
CA ILE A 496 6.35 5.24 -28.23
C ILE A 496 5.32 6.35 -28.16
N ARG A 497 4.06 5.94 -28.03
CA ARG A 497 2.94 6.86 -27.76
C ARG A 497 2.63 6.86 -26.27
N HIS A 498 2.69 8.03 -25.67
CA HIS A 498 2.43 8.19 -24.25
C HIS A 498 1.72 9.50 -23.94
N LYS A 499 1.35 9.71 -22.67
CA LYS A 499 0.75 10.96 -22.20
C LYS A 499 1.43 11.42 -20.92
N VAL A 500 1.69 12.72 -20.84
CA VAL A 500 2.25 13.38 -19.65
C VAL A 500 1.47 14.66 -19.43
N GLY A 501 0.99 14.91 -18.20
CA GLY A 501 0.20 16.10 -17.88
C GLY A 501 -1.06 16.26 -18.75
N GLY A 502 -1.66 15.14 -19.19
CA GLY A 502 -2.83 15.13 -20.08
C GLY A 502 -2.51 15.36 -21.57
N ARG A 503 -1.26 15.71 -21.93
CA ARG A 503 -0.83 15.94 -23.32
C ARG A 503 -0.24 14.64 -23.91
N ALA A 504 -0.63 14.32 -25.15
CA ALA A 504 -0.12 13.18 -25.90
C ALA A 504 1.20 13.53 -26.62
N TYR A 505 2.11 12.55 -26.64
CA TYR A 505 3.39 12.61 -27.32
C TYR A 505 3.63 11.32 -28.11
N GLU A 506 4.44 11.44 -29.18
CA GLU A 506 5.03 10.33 -29.91
C GLU A 506 6.53 10.66 -30.07
N GLU A 507 7.38 9.98 -29.33
CA GLU A 507 8.80 10.26 -29.25
C GLU A 507 9.59 9.02 -28.81
N SER A 508 10.93 9.06 -28.88
CA SER A 508 11.75 7.93 -28.45
C SER A 508 11.54 7.60 -26.99
N LEU A 509 11.76 6.31 -26.63
CA LEU A 509 11.70 5.87 -25.24
C LEU A 509 12.53 6.77 -24.30
N TRP A 510 13.76 7.13 -24.74
CA TRP A 510 14.63 8.00 -23.93
C TRP A 510 14.01 9.35 -23.65
N LEU A 511 13.45 10.02 -24.66
CA LEU A 511 12.80 11.31 -24.49
C LEU A 511 11.55 11.19 -23.60
N ALA A 512 10.75 10.14 -23.81
CA ALA A 512 9.57 9.88 -22.99
C ALA A 512 9.92 9.65 -21.52
N LEU A 513 10.98 8.86 -21.25
CA LEU A 513 11.49 8.61 -19.90
C LEU A 513 11.92 9.92 -19.23
N CYS A 514 12.73 10.72 -19.93
CA CYS A 514 13.17 12.03 -19.43
C CYS A 514 12.00 12.96 -19.14
N ARG A 515 10.97 12.95 -20.00
CA ARG A 515 9.78 13.80 -19.87
C ARG A 515 8.93 13.42 -18.67
N HIS A 516 8.71 12.14 -18.43
CA HIS A 516 7.98 11.68 -17.25
C HIS A 516 8.72 12.04 -15.96
N TYR A 517 10.01 11.74 -15.86
CA TYR A 517 10.81 12.12 -14.69
C TYR A 517 10.75 13.61 -14.39
N GLN A 518 10.88 14.46 -15.42
CA GLN A 518 10.81 15.91 -15.25
C GLN A 518 9.41 16.36 -14.84
N HIS A 519 8.37 15.81 -15.48
CA HIS A 519 6.98 16.14 -15.15
C HIS A 519 6.65 15.80 -13.69
N GLY A 520 7.13 14.66 -13.18
CA GLY A 520 6.91 14.30 -11.78
C GLY A 520 7.48 15.33 -10.81
N VAL A 521 8.68 15.86 -11.08
CA VAL A 521 9.29 16.96 -10.31
C VAL A 521 8.45 18.24 -10.41
N ASP A 522 8.03 18.60 -11.63
CA ASP A 522 7.23 19.81 -11.88
C ASP A 522 5.87 19.76 -11.17
N GLU A 523 5.22 18.57 -11.13
CA GLU A 523 3.96 18.37 -10.43
C GLU A 523 4.10 18.50 -8.92
N VAL A 524 5.19 18.01 -8.32
CA VAL A 524 5.43 18.23 -6.89
C VAL A 524 5.64 19.72 -6.59
N ALA A 525 6.36 20.45 -7.46
CA ALA A 525 6.51 21.90 -7.33
C ALA A 525 5.17 22.63 -7.43
N GLU A 526 4.25 22.17 -8.31
CA GLU A 526 2.92 22.76 -8.38
C GLU A 526 2.06 22.41 -7.15
N MET A 527 2.18 21.20 -6.61
CA MET A 527 1.53 20.82 -5.35
C MET A 527 1.98 21.72 -4.19
N GLN A 528 3.27 22.10 -4.12
CA GLN A 528 3.77 23.06 -3.13
C GLN A 528 3.07 24.42 -3.27
N LYS A 529 2.97 24.96 -4.49
CA LYS A 529 2.31 26.25 -4.76
C LYS A 529 0.82 26.20 -4.42
N GLU A 530 0.15 25.08 -4.71
CA GLU A 530 -1.26 24.89 -4.37
C GLU A 530 -1.45 24.81 -2.85
N TRP A 531 -0.57 24.10 -2.14
CA TRP A 531 -0.60 24.00 -0.69
C TRP A 531 -0.45 25.38 -0.03
N GLN A 532 0.47 26.22 -0.52
CA GLN A 532 0.67 27.57 0.00
C GLN A 532 -0.61 28.44 -0.06
N LYS A 533 -1.47 28.24 -1.06
CA LYS A 533 -2.75 28.94 -1.16
C LYS A 533 -3.72 28.61 0.00
N LEU A 534 -3.48 27.51 0.71
CA LEU A 534 -4.35 27.00 1.79
C LEU A 534 -3.91 27.48 3.19
N GLU A 535 -2.83 28.25 3.32
CA GLU A 535 -2.22 28.63 4.59
C GLU A 535 -3.24 29.10 5.66
N GLY A 536 -4.08 30.06 5.34
CA GLY A 536 -5.04 30.60 6.29
C GLY A 536 -6.25 29.67 6.59
N ASN A 537 -6.43 28.61 5.81
CA ASN A 537 -7.54 27.67 5.94
C ASN A 537 -7.21 26.46 6.82
N ILE A 538 -5.95 26.33 7.24
CA ILE A 538 -5.43 25.15 7.94
C ILE A 538 -4.76 25.61 9.24
N GLN A 539 -4.87 24.79 10.26
CA GLN A 539 -4.20 25.00 11.54
C GLN A 539 -2.67 25.11 11.30
N PRO A 540 -2.00 26.16 11.84
CA PRO A 540 -0.60 26.47 11.46
C PRO A 540 0.39 25.32 11.65
N ALA A 541 0.24 24.51 12.69
CA ALA A 541 1.14 23.38 12.93
C ALA A 541 1.01 22.32 11.85
N ILE A 542 -0.20 22.00 11.41
CA ILE A 542 -0.48 21.04 10.33
C ILE A 542 0.00 21.60 8.99
N PHE A 543 -0.26 22.89 8.74
CA PHE A 543 0.19 23.56 7.53
C PHE A 543 1.71 23.51 7.40
N ASN A 544 2.44 23.84 8.46
CA ASN A 544 3.90 23.86 8.49
C ASN A 544 4.51 22.44 8.36
N ASP A 545 3.91 21.42 9.00
CA ASP A 545 4.35 20.03 8.84
C ASP A 545 4.23 19.57 7.40
N MET A 546 3.07 19.78 6.78
CA MET A 546 2.84 19.39 5.40
C MET A 546 3.69 20.20 4.40
N THR A 547 3.97 21.48 4.69
CA THR A 547 4.90 22.28 3.89
C THR A 547 6.30 21.65 3.85
N LYS A 548 6.83 21.25 5.02
CA LYS A 548 8.12 20.56 5.11
C LYS A 548 8.12 19.21 4.39
N ARG A 549 7.03 18.45 4.49
CA ARG A 549 6.89 17.17 3.79
C ARG A 549 6.88 17.33 2.27
N LEU A 550 6.16 18.31 1.76
CA LEU A 550 6.16 18.63 0.32
C LEU A 550 7.52 19.16 -0.16
N GLU A 551 8.24 19.90 0.69
CA GLU A 551 9.60 20.31 0.40
C GLU A 551 10.54 19.10 0.31
N CYS A 552 10.45 18.16 1.25
CA CYS A 552 11.18 16.91 1.21
C CYS A 552 10.83 16.11 -0.06
N GLN A 553 9.53 15.96 -0.38
CA GLN A 553 9.09 15.26 -1.57
C GLN A 553 9.60 15.88 -2.87
N TYR A 554 9.67 17.21 -2.95
CA TYR A 554 10.25 17.91 -4.11
C TYR A 554 11.73 17.55 -4.29
N ARG A 555 12.52 17.61 -3.23
CA ARG A 555 13.96 17.26 -3.26
C ARG A 555 14.16 15.78 -3.58
N ASP A 556 13.32 14.91 -3.02
CA ASP A 556 13.34 13.50 -3.33
C ASP A 556 13.00 13.24 -4.80
N ALA A 557 12.00 13.93 -5.35
CA ALA A 557 11.66 13.84 -6.76
C ALA A 557 12.82 14.24 -7.69
N GLU A 558 13.56 15.32 -7.34
CA GLU A 558 14.78 15.68 -8.05
C GLU A 558 15.87 14.61 -7.92
N TRP A 559 16.04 14.05 -6.73
CA TRP A 559 16.99 12.97 -6.49
C TRP A 559 16.65 11.73 -7.33
N TRP A 560 15.39 11.32 -7.34
CA TRP A 560 14.91 10.23 -8.18
C TRP A 560 15.17 10.47 -9.66
N ARG A 561 14.76 11.62 -10.20
CA ARG A 561 15.03 12.02 -11.59
C ARG A 561 16.52 11.95 -11.90
N ASN A 562 17.32 12.62 -11.09
CA ASN A 562 18.75 12.76 -11.37
C ASN A 562 19.48 11.43 -11.28
N GLY A 563 19.26 10.66 -10.21
CA GLY A 563 19.91 9.35 -10.01
C GLY A 563 19.52 8.33 -11.09
N CYS A 564 18.23 8.25 -11.43
CA CYS A 564 17.76 7.33 -12.46
C CYS A 564 18.20 7.72 -13.87
N LEU A 565 18.07 9.00 -14.26
CA LEU A 565 18.46 9.44 -15.60
C LEU A 565 19.98 9.32 -15.83
N LEU A 566 20.80 9.70 -14.87
CA LEU A 566 22.26 9.51 -14.98
C LEU A 566 22.64 8.03 -15.08
N TYR A 567 21.97 7.18 -14.33
CA TYR A 567 22.21 5.74 -14.39
C TYR A 567 21.80 5.15 -15.76
N PHE A 568 20.60 5.44 -16.23
CA PHE A 568 20.12 4.93 -17.54
C PHE A 568 20.91 5.54 -18.72
N GLN A 569 21.43 6.76 -18.58
CA GLN A 569 22.32 7.36 -19.55
C GLN A 569 23.62 6.55 -19.74
N THR A 570 24.07 5.83 -18.72
CA THR A 570 25.26 4.97 -18.86
C THR A 570 25.05 3.82 -19.87
N PHE A 571 23.80 3.44 -20.14
CA PHE A 571 23.41 2.43 -21.13
C PHE A 571 23.02 3.06 -22.46
N SER A 572 22.09 4.01 -22.46
CA SER A 572 21.56 4.63 -23.68
C SER A 572 22.61 5.44 -24.45
N LYS A 573 23.59 6.01 -23.77
CA LYS A 573 24.60 6.94 -24.32
C LYS A 573 24.01 8.19 -24.99
N LEU A 574 22.73 8.50 -24.71
CA LEU A 574 22.03 9.65 -25.27
C LEU A 574 22.14 10.86 -24.32
N ASP A 575 22.21 12.06 -24.91
CA ASP A 575 22.24 13.29 -24.12
C ASP A 575 20.89 13.57 -23.44
N LEU A 576 20.96 14.23 -22.28
CA LEU A 576 19.76 14.74 -21.63
C LEU A 576 19.15 15.86 -22.48
N PRO A 577 17.82 15.83 -22.71
CA PRO A 577 17.14 16.86 -23.48
C PRO A 577 17.12 18.20 -22.73
N GLN A 578 17.04 19.31 -23.48
CA GLN A 578 17.06 20.68 -22.91
C GLN A 578 15.97 20.99 -21.89
N PHE A 579 14.86 20.24 -21.90
CA PHE A 579 13.78 20.43 -20.93
C PHE A 579 14.08 19.80 -19.56
N VAL A 580 15.13 18.98 -19.45
CA VAL A 580 15.64 18.48 -18.16
C VAL A 580 16.69 19.48 -17.67
N PRO A 581 16.54 20.07 -16.48
CA PRO A 581 17.55 20.96 -15.92
C PRO A 581 18.92 20.29 -15.80
N SER A 582 19.97 21.08 -15.91
CA SER A 582 21.34 20.57 -15.74
C SER A 582 21.50 19.91 -14.37
N ILE A 583 22.00 18.67 -14.36
CA ILE A 583 22.26 17.92 -13.14
C ILE A 583 23.66 18.30 -12.61
N SER A 584 23.72 18.85 -11.41
CA SER A 584 24.95 19.40 -10.82
C SER A 584 25.90 18.32 -10.29
N HIS A 585 25.39 17.15 -9.92
CA HIS A 585 26.20 16.09 -9.33
C HIS A 585 26.38 14.91 -10.29
N SER A 586 27.49 14.19 -10.14
CA SER A 586 27.76 12.98 -10.91
C SER A 586 26.92 11.79 -10.44
N LEU A 587 26.85 10.74 -11.25
CA LEU A 587 26.23 9.46 -10.83
C LEU A 587 26.90 8.88 -9.57
N ASP A 588 28.24 9.02 -9.45
CA ASP A 588 28.96 8.50 -8.28
C ASP A 588 28.57 9.23 -6.99
N PHE A 589 28.25 10.52 -7.08
CA PHE A 589 27.66 11.23 -5.94
C PHE A 589 26.35 10.58 -5.51
N TYR A 590 25.41 10.34 -6.42
CA TYR A 590 24.13 9.72 -6.09
C TYR A 590 24.27 8.30 -5.54
N LYS A 591 25.22 7.53 -6.07
CA LYS A 591 25.57 6.18 -5.54
C LYS A 591 26.14 6.24 -4.12
N SER A 592 26.78 7.34 -3.74
CA SER A 592 27.34 7.51 -2.39
C SER A 592 26.31 7.96 -1.34
N VAL A 593 25.11 8.34 -1.75
CA VAL A 593 24.04 8.76 -0.84
C VAL A 593 23.54 7.53 -0.09
N ASN A 594 23.98 7.39 1.17
CA ASN A 594 23.51 6.38 2.09
C ASN A 594 22.89 7.08 3.29
N LEU A 595 21.58 6.96 3.43
CA LEU A 595 20.85 7.64 4.49
C LEU A 595 20.88 6.89 5.81
N GLY A 596 21.43 5.66 5.85
CA GLY A 596 21.49 4.83 7.06
C GLY A 596 20.12 4.50 7.62
N LEU A 597 19.10 4.47 6.76
CA LEU A 597 17.70 4.30 7.18
C LEU A 597 17.42 2.86 7.58
N THR A 598 16.69 2.72 8.67
CA THR A 598 16.00 1.49 9.03
C THR A 598 14.52 1.59 8.64
N ASN A 599 13.76 0.51 8.82
CA ASN A 599 12.31 0.49 8.56
C ASN A 599 11.51 1.52 9.39
N TYR A 600 12.14 2.17 10.37
CA TYR A 600 11.50 3.05 11.34
C TYR A 600 11.96 4.50 11.26
N GLU A 601 12.93 4.78 10.39
CA GLU A 601 13.52 6.11 10.25
C GLU A 601 13.11 6.75 8.93
N CYS A 602 12.64 7.99 9.01
CA CYS A 602 12.48 8.84 7.84
C CYS A 602 13.70 9.75 7.69
N PRO A 603 14.22 9.97 6.47
CA PRO A 603 15.28 10.92 6.27
C PRO A 603 14.77 12.31 6.61
N THR A 604 15.63 13.11 7.24
CA THR A 604 15.38 14.53 7.36
C THR A 604 15.87 15.25 6.10
N ILE A 605 15.24 16.38 5.75
CA ILE A 605 15.73 17.29 4.70
C ILE A 605 17.21 17.61 4.91
N GLN A 606 17.64 17.75 6.16
CA GLN A 606 19.00 18.04 6.56
C GLN A 606 20.02 16.99 6.09
N LEU A 607 19.67 15.68 6.11
CA LEU A 607 20.58 14.62 5.64
C LEU A 607 20.85 14.70 4.12
N LEU A 608 19.88 15.15 3.35
CA LEU A 608 20.04 15.37 1.92
C LEU A 608 20.84 16.66 1.63
N ASP A 609 20.66 17.70 2.47
CA ASP A 609 21.38 18.97 2.33
C ASP A 609 22.86 18.86 2.73
N GLU A 610 23.18 18.13 3.80
CA GLU A 610 24.57 17.93 4.24
C GLU A 610 25.41 17.14 3.22
N LYS A 611 24.78 16.40 2.32
CA LYS A 611 25.45 15.65 1.24
C LYS A 611 25.44 16.37 -0.11
N ARG A 612 24.82 17.55 -0.19
CA ARG A 612 24.85 18.42 -1.36
C ARG A 612 25.99 19.41 -1.28
#